data_cc32d36dac26400280a3c75673a1dca3
#
_entry.id   cc32d36dac26400280a3c75673a1dca3
#
_cell.length_a   1.000
_cell.length_b   1.000
_cell.length_c   1.000
_cell.angle_alpha   90.00
_cell.angle_beta   90.00
_cell.angle_gamma   90.00
#
_symmetry.space_group_name_H-M   'P 1'
#
loop_
_entity.id
_entity.type
_entity.pdbx_description
1 polymer ?
#
loop_
_entity_poly.entity_id
_entity_poly.type
_entity_poly.pdbx_seq_one_letter_code
_entity_poly.pdbx_strand_id
1 'polypeptide(L)'
;SLLDEADFTADNLSDTGKGGGAGEVMIHELVHQWWGLGNMFDASDESIPWSAEGLTVYTTYRIVKERYGPSYAQEHYVDQWQQAVDNYYLNFYVRNPDYLEALPEEERLEISNSLRYVRQYCEMPLKILKAEQLVGGEEAMDRILRGLFNRELDPMYPYLTYQDFLNACGLTEEDLNLA
;
A
#
# COMPACT_ATOMS: atom_id res chain seq x y z
N SER A 1 14.16 8.03 -1.04
CA SER A 1 13.90 7.68 0.37
C SER A 1 13.39 8.90 1.12
N LEU A 2 12.40 8.72 1.98
CA LEU A 2 11.82 9.76 2.84
C LEU A 2 12.48 9.81 4.23
N LEU A 3 13.58 9.06 4.43
CA LEU A 3 14.33 9.06 5.67
C LEU A 3 15.20 10.31 5.76
N ASP A 4 15.18 10.99 6.88
CA ASP A 4 16.08 12.09 7.20
C ASP A 4 17.02 11.72 8.37
N GLU A 5 18.01 12.57 8.66
CA GLU A 5 18.98 12.29 9.73
C GLU A 5 18.34 12.19 11.11
N ALA A 6 17.20 12.85 11.35
CA ALA A 6 16.51 12.82 12.62
C ALA A 6 15.89 11.45 12.92
N ASP A 7 15.64 10.65 11.87
CA ASP A 7 15.12 9.28 12.02
C ASP A 7 16.19 8.28 12.45
N PHE A 8 17.49 8.60 12.29
CA PHE A 8 18.60 7.70 12.56
C PHE A 8 19.19 7.91 13.96
N THR A 9 18.35 7.85 14.97
CA THR A 9 18.80 7.85 16.36
C THR A 9 19.01 6.43 16.88
N ALA A 10 19.85 6.26 17.91
CA ALA A 10 20.06 4.96 18.53
C ALA A 10 18.74 4.36 19.07
N ASP A 11 17.86 5.20 19.60
CA ASP A 11 16.57 4.77 20.14
C ASP A 11 15.60 4.33 19.03
N ASN A 12 15.57 5.05 17.91
CA ASN A 12 14.69 4.73 16.77
C ASN A 12 15.14 3.49 15.99
N LEU A 13 16.45 3.25 15.90
CA LEU A 13 17.02 2.10 15.18
C LEU A 13 17.12 0.85 16.03
N SER A 14 17.05 0.96 17.34
CA SER A 14 17.12 -0.19 18.24
C SER A 14 15.82 -1.00 18.18
N ASP A 15 15.93 -2.28 17.88
CA ASP A 15 14.81 -3.20 18.02
C ASP A 15 14.58 -3.50 19.50
N THR A 16 13.65 -2.80 20.10
CA THR A 16 13.24 -3.01 21.49
C THR A 16 12.24 -4.14 21.67
N GLY A 17 11.82 -4.80 20.57
CA GLY A 17 10.71 -5.76 20.55
C GLY A 17 9.33 -5.12 20.65
N LYS A 18 9.25 -3.79 20.60
CA LYS A 18 8.00 -3.02 20.73
C LYS A 18 7.54 -2.33 19.44
N GLY A 19 8.34 -2.45 18.38
CA GLY A 19 8.14 -1.68 17.16
C GLY A 19 8.69 -0.24 17.28
N GLY A 20 8.77 0.46 16.19
CA GLY A 20 9.23 1.84 16.15
C GLY A 20 9.33 2.41 14.75
N GLY A 21 9.04 3.70 14.61
CA GLY A 21 8.81 4.36 13.34
C GLY A 21 9.95 4.24 12.33
N ALA A 22 11.20 4.61 12.69
CA ALA A 22 12.32 4.59 11.75
C ALA A 22 12.68 3.19 11.28
N GLY A 23 12.64 2.19 12.16
CA GLY A 23 12.90 0.78 11.80
C GLY A 23 11.86 0.26 10.81
N GLU A 24 10.60 0.61 10.98
CA GLU A 24 9.51 0.20 10.09
C GLU A 24 9.58 0.91 8.74
N VAL A 25 9.99 2.18 8.69
CA VAL A 25 10.27 2.90 7.45
C VAL A 25 11.45 2.25 6.70
N MET A 26 12.49 1.84 7.39
CA MET A 26 13.60 1.08 6.77
C MET A 26 13.14 -0.26 6.18
N ILE A 27 12.26 -0.97 6.87
CA ILE A 27 11.67 -2.21 6.33
C ILE A 27 10.89 -1.89 5.06
N HIS A 28 10.06 -0.85 5.06
CA HIS A 28 9.32 -0.39 3.89
C HIS A 28 10.25 -0.11 2.70
N GLU A 29 11.29 0.67 2.89
CA GLU A 29 12.26 1.00 1.83
C GLU A 29 13.00 -0.26 1.32
N LEU A 30 13.31 -1.22 2.18
CA LEU A 30 13.91 -2.48 1.77
C LEU A 30 12.94 -3.36 0.98
N VAL A 31 11.66 -3.35 1.32
CA VAL A 31 10.63 -4.11 0.59
C VAL A 31 10.47 -3.61 -0.85
N HIS A 32 10.79 -2.35 -1.14
CA HIS A 32 10.83 -1.84 -2.51
C HIS A 32 11.83 -2.57 -3.42
N GLN A 33 12.79 -3.33 -2.86
CA GLN A 33 13.65 -4.22 -3.67
C GLN A 33 12.84 -5.30 -4.40
N TRP A 34 11.69 -5.71 -3.87
CA TRP A 34 10.77 -6.64 -4.51
C TRP A 34 9.71 -5.91 -5.32
N TRP A 35 9.09 -4.88 -4.72
CA TRP A 35 7.98 -4.13 -5.30
C TRP A 35 8.41 -2.70 -5.64
N GLY A 36 8.54 -2.42 -6.91
CA GLY A 36 9.02 -1.15 -7.45
C GLY A 36 10.35 -1.26 -8.17
N LEU A 37 11.39 -1.86 -7.57
CA LEU A 37 12.68 -2.09 -8.22
C LEU A 37 12.75 -3.48 -8.86
N GLY A 38 12.41 -4.54 -8.14
CA GLY A 38 12.39 -5.91 -8.66
C GLY A 38 11.23 -6.19 -9.60
N ASN A 39 10.13 -5.48 -9.46
CA ASN A 39 8.97 -5.49 -10.34
C ASN A 39 8.46 -4.06 -10.52
N MET A 40 8.50 -3.55 -11.73
CA MET A 40 7.91 -2.27 -12.07
C MET A 40 6.38 -2.37 -12.12
N PHE A 41 5.70 -1.31 -11.70
CA PHE A 41 4.25 -1.24 -11.63
C PHE A 41 3.68 -0.33 -12.71
N ASP A 42 2.57 -0.73 -13.30
CA ASP A 42 1.75 0.18 -14.09
C ASP A 42 0.81 0.96 -13.16
N ALA A 43 1.18 2.17 -12.86
CA ALA A 43 0.39 3.12 -12.08
C ALA A 43 -0.16 4.27 -12.96
N SER A 44 -0.34 4.02 -14.25
CA SER A 44 -0.79 5.03 -15.23
C SER A 44 -2.26 5.38 -15.07
N ASP A 45 -3.08 4.47 -14.55
CA ASP A 45 -4.50 4.71 -14.27
C ASP A 45 -4.68 5.27 -12.84
N GLU A 46 -4.76 6.60 -12.75
CA GLU A 46 -4.95 7.30 -11.47
C GLU A 46 -6.33 7.03 -10.81
N SER A 47 -7.28 6.46 -11.54
CA SER A 47 -8.58 6.06 -10.97
C SER A 47 -8.46 4.86 -10.04
N ILE A 48 -7.39 4.09 -10.17
CA ILE A 48 -7.10 2.89 -9.39
C ILE A 48 -5.95 3.18 -8.41
N PRO A 49 -6.05 2.81 -7.11
CA PRO A 49 -4.97 3.05 -6.14
C PRO A 49 -3.78 2.07 -6.28
N TRP A 50 -3.57 1.51 -7.46
CA TRP A 50 -2.52 0.55 -7.74
C TRP A 50 -1.16 1.22 -7.92
N SER A 51 -0.20 0.81 -7.12
CA SER A 51 1.20 1.22 -7.22
C SER A 51 2.09 0.26 -6.44
N ALA A 52 3.41 0.42 -6.58
CA ALA A 52 4.37 -0.32 -5.77
C ALA A 52 4.14 -0.12 -4.25
N GLU A 53 3.66 1.05 -3.85
CA GLU A 53 3.44 1.41 -2.44
C GLU A 53 2.42 0.49 -1.76
N GLY A 54 1.33 0.16 -2.42
CA GLY A 54 0.29 -0.71 -1.84
C GLY A 54 0.82 -2.08 -1.41
N LEU A 55 1.54 -2.78 -2.30
CA LEU A 55 2.18 -4.06 -1.98
C LEU A 55 3.34 -3.90 -1.00
N THR A 56 4.08 -2.81 -1.08
CA THR A 56 5.18 -2.52 -0.15
C THR A 56 4.65 -2.33 1.28
N VAL A 57 3.60 -1.55 1.45
CA VAL A 57 2.96 -1.32 2.76
C VAL A 57 2.36 -2.62 3.30
N TYR A 58 1.65 -3.39 2.47
CA TYR A 58 1.10 -4.69 2.88
C TYR A 58 2.21 -5.67 3.32
N THR A 59 3.30 -5.75 2.57
CA THR A 59 4.42 -6.63 2.90
C THR A 59 5.11 -6.19 4.20
N THR A 60 5.30 -4.89 4.38
CA THR A 60 5.82 -4.32 5.64
C THR A 60 4.92 -4.68 6.82
N TYR A 61 3.61 -4.54 6.67
CA TYR A 61 2.62 -4.98 7.67
C TYR A 61 2.80 -6.46 8.03
N ARG A 62 2.99 -7.35 7.04
CA ARG A 62 3.18 -8.78 7.27
C ARG A 62 4.46 -9.07 8.07
N ILE A 63 5.55 -8.38 7.76
CA ILE A 63 6.83 -8.49 8.49
C ILE A 63 6.68 -7.99 9.93
N VAL A 64 6.04 -6.83 10.11
CA VAL A 64 5.80 -6.24 11.42
C VAL A 64 4.86 -7.10 12.27
N LYS A 65 3.84 -7.69 11.66
CA LYS A 65 2.92 -8.63 12.32
C LYS A 65 3.66 -9.86 12.84
N GLU A 66 4.56 -10.43 12.05
CA GLU A 66 5.38 -11.57 12.47
C GLU A 66 6.33 -11.19 13.62
N ARG A 67 6.92 -10.01 13.56
CA ARG A 67 7.93 -9.54 14.52
C ARG A 67 7.34 -9.06 15.84
N TYR A 68 6.26 -8.30 15.80
CA TYR A 68 5.69 -7.60 16.97
C TYR A 68 4.30 -8.11 17.38
N GLY A 69 3.74 -9.02 16.62
CA GLY A 69 2.46 -9.66 16.90
C GLY A 69 1.26 -9.03 16.19
N PRO A 70 0.16 -9.79 16.12
CA PRO A 70 -1.04 -9.38 15.38
C PRO A 70 -1.73 -8.16 15.99
N SER A 71 -1.72 -8.00 17.32
CA SER A 71 -2.35 -6.84 17.96
C SER A 71 -1.64 -5.53 17.62
N TYR A 72 -0.31 -5.53 17.61
CA TYR A 72 0.48 -4.38 17.21
C TYR A 72 0.20 -4.01 15.74
N ALA A 73 0.23 -5.00 14.85
CA ALA A 73 0.00 -4.79 13.43
C ALA A 73 -1.44 -4.31 13.15
N GLN A 74 -2.43 -4.81 13.87
CA GLN A 74 -3.80 -4.34 13.77
C GLN A 74 -3.91 -2.85 14.13
N GLU A 75 -3.40 -2.46 15.30
CA GLU A 75 -3.51 -1.10 15.81
C GLU A 75 -2.72 -0.08 14.97
N HIS A 76 -1.48 -0.44 14.57
CA HIS A 76 -0.56 0.49 13.92
C HIS A 76 -0.67 0.50 12.39
N TYR A 77 -1.34 -0.47 11.79
CA TYR A 77 -1.53 -0.58 10.34
C TYR A 77 -3.00 -0.63 9.95
N VAL A 78 -3.70 -1.70 10.24
CA VAL A 78 -5.06 -1.92 9.73
C VAL A 78 -6.05 -0.88 10.22
N ASP A 79 -6.05 -0.57 11.51
CA ASP A 79 -6.96 0.44 12.09
C ASP A 79 -6.64 1.84 11.55
N GLN A 80 -5.36 2.15 11.34
CA GLN A 80 -4.93 3.43 10.75
C GLN A 80 -5.35 3.54 9.29
N TRP A 81 -5.20 2.46 8.50
CA TRP A 81 -5.67 2.45 7.11
C TRP A 81 -7.18 2.63 7.03
N GLN A 82 -7.92 1.93 7.88
CA GLN A 82 -9.38 2.03 7.90
C GLN A 82 -9.83 3.46 8.24
N GLN A 83 -9.26 4.05 9.27
CA GLN A 83 -9.56 5.42 9.66
C GLN A 83 -9.25 6.42 8.53
N ALA A 84 -8.10 6.26 7.87
CA ALA A 84 -7.72 7.13 6.76
C ALA A 84 -8.67 7.01 5.57
N VAL A 85 -9.09 5.78 5.24
CA VAL A 85 -10.05 5.52 4.16
C VAL A 85 -11.43 6.06 4.51
N ASP A 86 -11.91 5.88 5.72
CA ASP A 86 -13.19 6.44 6.18
C ASP A 86 -13.19 7.97 6.06
N ASN A 87 -12.10 8.62 6.50
CA ASN A 87 -11.93 10.06 6.39
C ASN A 87 -11.84 10.51 4.93
N TYR A 88 -11.20 9.74 4.06
CA TYR A 88 -11.13 10.02 2.63
C TYR A 88 -12.53 10.12 2.02
N TYR A 89 -13.40 9.15 2.25
CA TYR A 89 -14.76 9.16 1.70
C TYR A 89 -15.68 10.19 2.35
N LEU A 90 -15.29 10.75 3.50
CA LEU A 90 -15.96 11.88 4.13
C LEU A 90 -15.42 13.24 3.66
N ASN A 91 -14.29 13.27 2.96
CA ASN A 91 -13.63 14.49 2.53
C ASN A 91 -14.52 15.29 1.57
N PHE A 92 -14.58 16.61 1.78
CA PHE A 92 -15.43 17.51 0.98
C PHE A 92 -15.07 17.45 -0.52
N TYR A 93 -13.80 17.49 -0.87
CA TYR A 93 -13.36 17.48 -2.27
C TYR A 93 -13.54 16.12 -2.96
N VAL A 94 -13.48 15.01 -2.22
CA VAL A 94 -13.82 13.68 -2.75
C VAL A 94 -15.31 13.61 -3.09
N ARG A 95 -16.16 14.21 -2.26
CA ARG A 95 -17.61 14.26 -2.49
C ARG A 95 -18.05 15.29 -3.50
N ASN A 96 -17.22 16.30 -3.73
CA ASN A 96 -17.52 17.44 -4.58
C ASN A 96 -16.32 17.75 -5.48
N PRO A 97 -15.99 16.89 -6.46
CA PRO A 97 -14.78 17.02 -7.28
C PRO A 97 -14.73 18.33 -8.09
N ASP A 98 -15.87 18.86 -8.50
CA ASP A 98 -15.94 20.14 -9.22
C ASP A 98 -15.35 21.30 -8.41
N TYR A 99 -15.48 21.26 -7.08
CA TYR A 99 -14.87 22.27 -6.20
C TYR A 99 -13.34 22.13 -6.12
N LEU A 100 -12.82 20.92 -6.20
CA LEU A 100 -11.38 20.69 -6.28
C LEU A 100 -10.82 21.24 -7.59
N GLU A 101 -11.48 20.97 -8.70
CA GLU A 101 -11.07 21.47 -10.03
C GLU A 101 -11.12 22.99 -10.14
N ALA A 102 -11.97 23.65 -9.36
CA ALA A 102 -12.09 25.11 -9.33
C ALA A 102 -11.00 25.82 -8.51
N LEU A 103 -10.19 25.08 -7.76
CA LEU A 103 -9.10 25.64 -6.96
C LEU A 103 -7.93 26.12 -7.83
N PRO A 104 -7.13 27.08 -7.33
CA PRO A 104 -5.84 27.39 -7.90
C PRO A 104 -4.97 26.13 -8.03
N GLU A 105 -4.13 26.08 -9.07
CA GLU A 105 -3.37 24.86 -9.40
C GLU A 105 -2.52 24.35 -8.23
N GLU A 106 -1.86 25.23 -7.50
CA GLU A 106 -1.01 24.87 -6.37
C GLU A 106 -1.81 24.17 -5.26
N GLU A 107 -2.93 24.76 -4.85
CA GLU A 107 -3.82 24.18 -3.82
C GLU A 107 -4.45 22.87 -4.28
N ARG A 108 -4.89 22.83 -5.55
CA ARG A 108 -5.44 21.62 -6.16
C ARG A 108 -4.44 20.46 -6.16
N LEU A 109 -3.19 20.72 -6.54
CA LEU A 109 -2.13 19.73 -6.56
C LEU A 109 -1.80 19.20 -5.15
N GLU A 110 -1.72 20.09 -4.17
CA GLU A 110 -1.47 19.71 -2.77
C GLU A 110 -2.56 18.77 -2.25
N ILE A 111 -3.83 19.14 -2.43
CA ILE A 111 -4.97 18.33 -2.01
C ILE A 111 -5.00 17.00 -2.78
N SER A 112 -4.84 17.04 -4.09
CA SER A 112 -4.85 15.83 -4.93
C SER A 112 -3.74 14.86 -4.54
N ASN A 113 -2.54 15.34 -4.24
CA ASN A 113 -1.44 14.51 -3.77
C ASN A 113 -1.74 13.88 -2.40
N SER A 114 -2.33 14.65 -1.49
CA SER A 114 -2.74 14.14 -0.17
C SER A 114 -3.82 13.04 -0.30
N LEU A 115 -4.80 13.25 -1.16
CA LEU A 115 -5.86 12.26 -1.42
C LEU A 115 -5.30 10.99 -2.08
N ARG A 116 -4.38 11.16 -3.06
CA ARG A 116 -3.70 10.04 -3.71
C ARG A 116 -2.88 9.22 -2.71
N TYR A 117 -2.18 9.88 -1.79
CA TYR A 117 -1.42 9.22 -0.73
C TYR A 117 -2.31 8.27 0.08
N VAL A 118 -3.46 8.72 0.55
CA VAL A 118 -4.41 7.87 1.30
C VAL A 118 -4.83 6.65 0.48
N ARG A 119 -5.11 6.82 -0.81
CA ARG A 119 -5.50 5.71 -1.66
C ARG A 119 -4.39 4.68 -1.85
N GLN A 120 -3.17 5.13 -2.11
CA GLN A 120 -2.03 4.23 -2.36
C GLN A 120 -1.51 3.55 -1.08
N TYR A 121 -1.43 4.26 0.04
CA TYR A 121 -0.82 3.79 1.28
C TYR A 121 -1.80 3.20 2.29
N CYS A 122 -3.11 3.41 2.12
CA CYS A 122 -4.13 2.94 3.05
C CYS A 122 -5.23 2.11 2.36
N GLU A 123 -5.85 2.63 1.31
CA GLU A 123 -6.92 1.92 0.59
C GLU A 123 -6.39 0.66 -0.09
N MET A 124 -5.29 0.76 -0.83
CA MET A 124 -4.74 -0.38 -1.54
C MET A 124 -4.25 -1.50 -0.60
N PRO A 125 -3.51 -1.23 0.49
CA PRO A 125 -3.18 -2.26 1.47
C PRO A 125 -4.40 -2.94 2.08
N LEU A 126 -5.49 -2.23 2.36
CA LEU A 126 -6.74 -2.83 2.82
C LEU A 126 -7.36 -3.76 1.79
N LYS A 127 -7.35 -3.37 0.51
CA LYS A 127 -7.81 -4.24 -0.59
C LYS A 127 -6.96 -5.51 -0.71
N ILE A 128 -5.65 -5.40 -0.58
CA ILE A 128 -4.74 -6.55 -0.59
C ILE A 128 -5.01 -7.46 0.62
N LEU A 129 -5.23 -6.89 1.80
CA LEU A 129 -5.60 -7.66 2.99
C LEU A 129 -6.94 -8.38 2.81
N LYS A 130 -7.92 -7.73 2.20
CA LYS A 130 -9.20 -8.36 1.84
C LYS A 130 -9.00 -9.50 0.85
N ALA A 131 -8.16 -9.30 -0.17
CA ALA A 131 -7.78 -10.35 -1.11
C ALA A 131 -7.14 -11.54 -0.40
N GLU A 132 -6.22 -11.30 0.55
CA GLU A 132 -5.62 -12.35 1.38
C GLU A 132 -6.69 -13.21 2.07
N GLN A 133 -7.68 -12.58 2.68
CA GLN A 133 -8.77 -13.28 3.34
C GLN A 133 -9.61 -14.12 2.36
N LEU A 134 -9.91 -13.55 1.19
CA LEU A 134 -10.72 -14.22 0.16
C LEU A 134 -10.01 -15.41 -0.50
N VAL A 135 -8.69 -15.34 -0.68
CA VAL A 135 -7.91 -16.44 -1.28
C VAL A 135 -7.56 -17.55 -0.30
N GLY A 136 -7.88 -17.39 0.99
CA GLY A 136 -7.70 -18.41 2.01
C GLY A 136 -6.57 -18.16 3.01
N GLY A 137 -6.08 -16.93 3.12
CA GLY A 137 -5.14 -16.48 4.14
C GLY A 137 -3.71 -16.26 3.66
N GLU A 138 -2.83 -16.04 4.62
CA GLU A 138 -1.45 -15.60 4.39
C GLU A 138 -0.63 -16.54 3.49
N GLU A 139 -0.71 -17.87 3.73
CA GLU A 139 0.05 -18.81 2.91
C GLU A 139 -0.40 -18.83 1.44
N ALA A 140 -1.70 -18.69 1.19
CA ALA A 140 -2.23 -18.61 -0.16
C ALA A 140 -1.78 -17.33 -0.85
N MET A 141 -1.84 -16.20 -0.14
CA MET A 141 -1.36 -14.91 -0.67
C MET A 141 0.14 -14.94 -0.93
N ASP A 142 0.94 -15.55 -0.07
CA ASP A 142 2.39 -15.67 -0.26
C ASP A 142 2.74 -16.47 -1.53
N ARG A 143 1.98 -17.54 -1.81
CA ARG A 143 2.14 -18.28 -3.08
C ARG A 143 1.80 -17.44 -4.30
N ILE A 144 0.72 -16.65 -4.23
CA ILE A 144 0.29 -15.75 -5.29
C ILE A 144 1.35 -14.67 -5.55
N LEU A 145 1.81 -13.99 -4.50
CA LEU A 145 2.81 -12.93 -4.62
C LEU A 145 4.15 -13.46 -5.13
N ARG A 146 4.56 -14.66 -4.70
CA ARG A 146 5.76 -15.31 -5.22
C ARG A 146 5.62 -15.63 -6.71
N GLY A 147 4.47 -16.09 -7.14
CA GLY A 147 4.17 -16.32 -8.55
C GLY A 147 4.22 -15.05 -9.38
N LEU A 148 3.67 -13.96 -8.86
CA LEU A 148 3.73 -12.64 -9.51
C LEU A 148 5.16 -12.11 -9.60
N PHE A 149 5.94 -12.22 -8.53
CA PHE A 149 7.34 -11.80 -8.51
C PHE A 149 8.19 -12.55 -9.54
N ASN A 150 7.99 -13.86 -9.67
CA ASN A 150 8.74 -14.75 -10.56
C ASN A 150 8.08 -14.95 -11.93
N ARG A 151 7.07 -14.18 -12.28
CA ARG A 151 6.40 -14.34 -13.57
C ARG A 151 7.34 -14.09 -14.74
N GLU A 152 7.07 -14.71 -15.87
CA GLU A 152 7.72 -14.37 -17.12
C GLU A 152 7.30 -12.97 -17.55
N LEU A 153 8.28 -12.10 -17.80
CA LEU A 153 8.03 -10.72 -18.20
C LEU A 153 7.81 -10.64 -19.71
N ASP A 154 6.77 -9.93 -20.12
CA ASP A 154 6.63 -9.50 -21.52
C ASP A 154 7.69 -8.42 -21.79
N PRO A 155 8.64 -8.63 -22.73
CA PRO A 155 9.67 -7.65 -23.04
C PRO A 155 9.13 -6.31 -23.55
N MET A 156 7.93 -6.32 -24.12
CA MET A 156 7.27 -5.11 -24.64
C MET A 156 6.48 -4.36 -23.58
N TYR A 157 6.05 -5.06 -22.51
CA TYR A 157 5.29 -4.47 -21.42
C TYR A 157 5.61 -5.19 -20.09
N PRO A 158 6.77 -4.91 -19.49
CA PRO A 158 7.24 -5.64 -18.30
C PRO A 158 6.59 -5.19 -16.98
N TYR A 159 5.57 -4.35 -17.04
CA TYR A 159 4.94 -3.77 -15.86
C TYR A 159 3.93 -4.73 -15.21
N LEU A 160 3.88 -4.72 -13.88
CA LEU A 160 2.88 -5.41 -13.09
C LEU A 160 1.62 -4.53 -13.00
N THR A 161 0.55 -5.00 -13.63
CA THR A 161 -0.74 -4.31 -13.63
C THR A 161 -1.62 -4.75 -12.45
N TYR A 162 -2.61 -3.93 -12.10
CA TYR A 162 -3.64 -4.34 -11.15
C TYR A 162 -4.41 -5.57 -11.62
N GLN A 163 -4.67 -5.67 -12.92
CA GLN A 163 -5.35 -6.83 -13.49
C GLN A 163 -4.54 -8.11 -13.35
N ASP A 164 -3.20 -8.05 -13.45
CA ASP A 164 -2.33 -9.19 -13.18
C ASP A 164 -2.51 -9.70 -11.75
N PHE A 165 -2.58 -8.79 -10.78
CA PHE A 165 -2.83 -9.12 -9.39
C PHE A 165 -4.21 -9.75 -9.18
N LEU A 166 -5.27 -9.14 -9.72
CA LEU A 166 -6.63 -9.67 -9.63
C LEU A 166 -6.73 -11.06 -10.27
N ASN A 167 -6.16 -11.26 -11.45
CA ASN A 167 -6.15 -12.54 -12.14
C ASN A 167 -5.41 -13.63 -11.34
N ALA A 168 -4.28 -13.28 -10.75
CA ALA A 168 -3.51 -14.20 -9.91
C ALA A 168 -4.27 -14.62 -8.64
N CYS A 169 -5.10 -13.74 -8.10
CA CYS A 169 -5.99 -14.02 -6.97
C CYS A 169 -7.28 -14.76 -7.40
N GLY A 170 -7.65 -14.71 -8.67
CA GLY A 170 -8.95 -15.17 -9.15
C GLY A 170 -10.11 -14.30 -8.67
N LEU A 171 -9.86 -13.01 -8.46
CA LEU A 171 -10.79 -12.03 -7.93
C LEU A 171 -11.08 -10.92 -8.94
N THR A 172 -12.14 -10.18 -8.68
CA THR A 172 -12.51 -8.96 -9.41
C THR A 172 -12.33 -7.72 -8.54
N GLU A 173 -12.35 -6.53 -9.13
CA GLU A 173 -12.34 -5.28 -8.37
C GLU A 173 -13.56 -5.17 -7.43
N GLU A 174 -14.70 -5.69 -7.84
CA GLU A 174 -15.93 -5.70 -7.03
C GLU A 174 -15.76 -6.54 -5.76
N ASP A 175 -15.04 -7.67 -5.84
CA ASP A 175 -14.73 -8.50 -4.67
C ASP A 175 -13.90 -7.74 -3.64
N LEU A 176 -13.08 -6.78 -4.08
CA LEU A 176 -12.21 -5.98 -3.23
C LEU A 176 -12.83 -4.65 -2.77
N ASN A 177 -14.08 -4.39 -3.09
CA ASN A 177 -14.79 -3.21 -2.63
C ASN A 177 -14.80 -3.18 -1.09
N LEU A 178 -14.39 -2.03 -0.50
CA LEU A 178 -14.28 -1.85 0.95
C LEU A 178 -15.60 -1.35 1.59
N ALA A 179 -16.62 -1.09 0.79
CA ALA A 179 -17.91 -0.65 1.28
C ALA A 179 -18.73 -1.79 1.90
#